data_27e0d14567920996dec92266ff6d1bd6
#
_entry.id   27e0d14567920996dec92266ff6d1bd6
#
_cell.length_a   1.000
_cell.length_b   1.000
_cell.length_c   1.000
_cell.angle_alpha   90.00
_cell.angle_beta   90.00
_cell.angle_gamma   90.00
#
_symmetry.space_group_name_H-M   'P 1'
#
loop_
_entity.id
_entity.type
_entity.pdbx_description
1 polymer ?
#
loop_
_entity_poly.entity_id
_entity_poly.type
_entity_poly.pdbx_seq_one_letter_code
_entity_poly.pdbx_strand_id
1 'polypeptide(L)'
;SDVEVFYTSKLKISPCNGDMSCWFVNPGKCGQKDDMQMLLPRLKEADVIVWASPVYYSGVTGPMKNLMDRQLPLFVQGGQAKQQKAVLVSTCSAWELSMFDPLLLQMRAIYARPDGGSNFAGALLRPMADGMKEMIKAGETALVEGIFRAAREAGRQLVKEGMISEELEARVSRELMPRDAYNKAAEMMMEEIRKAAERQEKENI
;
A
#
# COMPACT_ATOMS: atom_id res chain seq x y z
N SER A 1 -15.63 14.67 -1.37
CA SER A 1 -15.53 13.32 -0.78
C SER A 1 -14.96 13.43 0.61
N ASP A 2 -15.57 12.74 1.56
CA ASP A 2 -15.04 12.64 2.90
C ASP A 2 -13.94 11.59 2.91
N VAL A 3 -12.84 11.88 3.58
CA VAL A 3 -11.68 10.98 3.65
C VAL A 3 -11.32 10.75 5.11
N GLU A 4 -11.28 9.50 5.51
CA GLU A 4 -10.74 9.08 6.80
C GLU A 4 -9.41 8.36 6.60
N VAL A 5 -8.40 8.69 7.41
CA VAL A 5 -7.07 8.09 7.34
C VAL A 5 -6.76 7.35 8.63
N PHE A 6 -6.44 6.07 8.49
CA PHE A 6 -6.06 5.20 9.59
C PHE A 6 -4.61 4.72 9.43
N TYR A 7 -3.80 4.96 10.46
CA TYR A 7 -2.41 4.50 10.50
C TYR A 7 -2.34 3.16 11.23
N THR A 8 -2.08 2.07 10.51
CA THR A 8 -2.03 0.72 11.10
C THR A 8 -1.00 0.59 12.22
N SER A 9 0.07 1.39 12.19
CA SER A 9 1.08 1.46 13.25
C SER A 9 0.58 2.09 14.56
N LYS A 10 -0.54 2.80 14.52
CA LYS A 10 -1.15 3.44 15.70
C LYS A 10 -2.35 2.66 16.24
N LEU A 11 -2.74 1.59 15.56
CA LEU A 11 -3.89 0.76 15.90
C LEU A 11 -3.44 -0.55 16.56
N LYS A 12 -4.21 -0.99 17.52
CA LYS A 12 -4.04 -2.31 18.14
C LYS A 12 -4.88 -3.33 17.39
N ILE A 13 -4.27 -3.99 16.41
CA ILE A 13 -4.90 -5.04 15.60
C ILE A 13 -4.10 -6.31 15.79
N SER A 14 -4.65 -7.25 16.56
CA SER A 14 -4.04 -8.58 16.75
C SER A 14 -4.16 -9.41 15.47
N PRO A 15 -3.20 -10.30 15.19
CA PRO A 15 -3.33 -11.28 14.12
C PRO A 15 -4.63 -12.08 14.22
N CYS A 16 -5.15 -12.53 13.07
CA CYS A 16 -6.27 -13.47 13.05
C CYS A 16 -5.82 -14.80 13.68
N ASN A 17 -6.59 -15.34 14.64
CA ASN A 17 -6.31 -16.63 15.27
C ASN A 17 -6.87 -17.83 14.50
N GLY A 18 -7.57 -17.60 13.38
CA GLY A 18 -8.06 -18.64 12.48
C GLY A 18 -9.20 -19.51 13.05
N ASP A 19 -9.86 -19.09 14.14
CA ASP A 19 -10.91 -19.89 14.80
C ASP A 19 -12.22 -19.99 14.01
N MET A 20 -12.36 -19.23 12.94
CA MET A 20 -13.54 -19.16 12.07
C MET A 20 -14.84 -18.83 12.81
N SER A 21 -14.78 -18.36 14.04
CA SER A 21 -15.97 -17.99 14.83
C SER A 21 -16.81 -16.91 14.17
N CYS A 22 -16.17 -16.01 13.44
CA CYS A 22 -16.83 -14.96 12.65
C CYS A 22 -17.64 -15.46 11.44
N TRP A 23 -17.54 -16.75 11.12
CA TRP A 23 -18.33 -17.43 10.06
C TRP A 23 -19.40 -18.36 10.66
N PHE A 24 -19.03 -19.16 11.65
CA PHE A 24 -19.86 -20.27 12.09
C PHE A 24 -20.56 -20.03 13.43
N VAL A 25 -20.02 -19.18 14.30
CA VAL A 25 -20.56 -18.93 15.65
C VAL A 25 -21.27 -17.59 15.73
N ASN A 26 -20.62 -16.53 15.29
CA ASN A 26 -21.15 -15.16 15.27
C ASN A 26 -20.96 -14.55 13.87
N PRO A 27 -21.76 -14.97 12.86
CA PRO A 27 -21.57 -14.54 11.48
C PRO A 27 -21.45 -13.03 11.32
N GLY A 28 -20.37 -12.58 10.69
CA GLY A 28 -20.11 -11.17 10.46
C GLY A 28 -19.52 -10.40 11.63
N LYS A 29 -19.17 -11.06 12.74
CA LYS A 29 -18.55 -10.42 13.91
C LYS A 29 -17.30 -11.16 14.36
N CYS A 30 -16.19 -10.44 14.48
CA CYS A 30 -14.98 -10.98 15.08
C CYS A 30 -15.07 -10.95 16.61
N GLY A 31 -14.69 -12.05 17.27
CA GLY A 31 -14.70 -12.16 18.74
C GLY A 31 -13.54 -11.44 19.44
N GLN A 32 -12.48 -11.08 18.73
CA GLN A 32 -11.34 -10.36 19.29
C GLN A 32 -11.71 -8.90 19.60
N LYS A 33 -11.34 -8.46 20.81
CA LYS A 33 -11.62 -7.08 21.30
C LYS A 33 -10.42 -6.17 21.05
N ASP A 34 -10.38 -5.58 19.88
CA ASP A 34 -9.35 -4.62 19.46
C ASP A 34 -9.91 -3.58 18.49
N ASP A 35 -9.06 -2.75 17.90
CA ASP A 35 -9.48 -1.64 17.04
C ASP A 35 -10.20 -2.08 15.75
N MET A 36 -10.16 -3.37 15.39
CA MET A 36 -10.97 -3.88 14.27
C MET A 36 -12.47 -3.71 14.50
N GLN A 37 -12.95 -3.65 15.75
CA GLN A 37 -14.37 -3.41 16.04
C GLN A 37 -14.82 -2.04 15.53
N MET A 38 -13.94 -1.05 15.59
CA MET A 38 -14.19 0.31 15.06
C MET A 38 -13.99 0.36 13.54
N LEU A 39 -13.00 -0.38 13.00
CA LEU A 39 -12.64 -0.31 11.58
C LEU A 39 -13.59 -1.08 10.67
N LEU A 40 -14.08 -2.25 11.08
CA LEU A 40 -14.94 -3.08 10.22
C LEU A 40 -16.18 -2.36 9.71
N PRO A 41 -16.94 -1.58 10.52
CA PRO A 41 -18.05 -0.78 10.00
C PRO A 41 -17.60 0.27 8.97
N ARG A 42 -16.47 0.95 9.22
CA ARG A 42 -15.92 1.98 8.32
C ARG A 42 -15.48 1.38 6.98
N LEU A 43 -14.80 0.23 7.01
CA LEU A 43 -14.44 -0.51 5.81
C LEU A 43 -15.67 -0.96 5.02
N LYS A 44 -16.74 -1.36 5.70
CA LYS A 44 -18.00 -1.77 5.05
C LYS A 44 -18.72 -0.61 4.37
N GLU A 45 -18.68 0.57 4.96
CA GLU A 45 -19.40 1.76 4.48
C GLU A 45 -18.63 2.53 3.40
N ALA A 46 -17.31 2.38 3.32
CA ALA A 46 -16.47 3.08 2.37
C ALA A 46 -16.85 2.76 0.91
N ASP A 47 -16.91 3.77 0.06
CA ASP A 47 -17.06 3.61 -1.39
C ASP A 47 -15.74 3.22 -2.06
N VAL A 48 -14.62 3.72 -1.50
CA VAL A 48 -13.25 3.43 -1.95
C VAL A 48 -12.36 3.13 -0.75
N ILE A 49 -11.58 2.05 -0.83
CA ILE A 49 -10.50 1.74 0.11
C ILE A 49 -9.17 1.98 -0.57
N VAL A 50 -8.34 2.83 0.02
CA VAL A 50 -6.96 3.05 -0.40
C VAL A 50 -6.02 2.30 0.52
N TRP A 51 -5.38 1.26 0.00
CA TRP A 51 -4.37 0.48 0.69
C TRP A 51 -3.00 1.12 0.49
N ALA A 52 -2.48 1.78 1.51
CA ALA A 52 -1.18 2.44 1.46
C ALA A 52 -0.15 1.66 2.28
N SER A 53 0.83 1.05 1.60
CA SER A 53 1.87 0.24 2.23
C SER A 53 3.17 0.30 1.44
N PRO A 54 4.34 0.45 2.07
CA PRO A 54 5.60 0.17 1.40
C PRO A 54 5.71 -1.34 1.10
N VAL A 55 6.60 -1.70 0.19
CA VAL A 55 6.94 -3.09 -0.07
C VAL A 55 7.91 -3.57 1.01
N TYR A 56 7.47 -4.51 1.85
CA TYR A 56 8.30 -5.17 2.85
C TYR A 56 8.30 -6.67 2.59
N TYR A 57 9.47 -7.23 2.35
CA TYR A 57 9.67 -8.66 2.07
C TYR A 57 8.71 -9.16 0.97
N SER A 58 8.67 -8.41 -0.15
CA SER A 58 7.78 -8.63 -1.31
C SER A 58 6.28 -8.61 -1.00
N GLY A 59 5.86 -8.01 0.10
CA GLY A 59 4.46 -7.94 0.53
C GLY A 59 4.09 -6.60 1.15
N VAL A 60 2.86 -6.52 1.65
CA VAL A 60 2.43 -5.43 2.52
C VAL A 60 3.08 -5.55 3.90
N THR A 61 3.14 -4.47 4.66
CA THR A 61 3.65 -4.50 6.04
C THR A 61 2.82 -5.43 6.93
N GLY A 62 3.46 -6.03 7.96
CA GLY A 62 2.79 -6.91 8.92
C GLY A 62 1.52 -6.32 9.54
N PRO A 63 1.53 -5.08 10.07
CA PRO A 63 0.31 -4.42 10.56
C PRO A 63 -0.80 -4.28 9.52
N MET A 64 -0.45 -4.02 8.25
CA MET A 64 -1.41 -3.98 7.16
C MET A 64 -1.98 -5.38 6.87
N LYS A 65 -1.13 -6.41 6.87
CA LYS A 65 -1.56 -7.80 6.66
C LYS A 65 -2.52 -8.25 7.76
N ASN A 66 -2.25 -7.92 9.03
CA ASN A 66 -3.16 -8.21 10.14
C ASN A 66 -4.55 -7.59 9.88
N LEU A 67 -4.59 -6.30 9.47
CA LEU A 67 -5.85 -5.63 9.13
C LEU A 67 -6.56 -6.35 7.98
N MET A 68 -5.84 -6.74 6.93
CA MET A 68 -6.42 -7.44 5.77
C MET A 68 -7.00 -8.80 6.17
N ASP A 69 -6.29 -9.61 6.96
CA ASP A 69 -6.75 -10.92 7.42
C ASP A 69 -7.98 -10.83 8.33
N ARG A 70 -8.09 -9.75 9.08
CA ARG A 70 -9.19 -9.51 10.02
C ARG A 70 -10.47 -8.98 9.36
N GLN A 71 -10.52 -8.86 8.02
CA GLN A 71 -11.72 -8.49 7.26
C GLN A 71 -12.65 -9.67 6.94
N LEU A 72 -12.27 -10.91 7.27
CA LEU A 72 -13.11 -12.10 7.05
C LEU A 72 -14.58 -11.93 7.45
N PRO A 73 -14.94 -11.23 8.56
CA PRO A 73 -16.34 -11.00 8.90
C PRO A 73 -17.16 -10.27 7.83
N LEU A 74 -16.53 -9.43 7.01
CA LEU A 74 -17.21 -8.67 5.96
C LEU A 74 -17.74 -9.58 4.84
N PHE A 75 -17.06 -10.70 4.57
CA PHE A 75 -17.45 -11.64 3.52
C PHE A 75 -18.72 -12.45 3.87
N VAL A 76 -18.99 -12.67 5.16
CA VAL A 76 -20.14 -13.47 5.62
C VAL A 76 -21.46 -12.73 5.47
N GLN A 77 -21.45 -11.41 5.56
CA GLN A 77 -22.65 -10.57 5.49
C GLN A 77 -23.11 -10.27 4.05
N GLY A 78 -22.88 -11.17 3.12
CA GLY A 78 -23.29 -11.00 1.72
C GLY A 78 -22.21 -10.41 0.82
N GLY A 79 -20.94 -10.48 1.23
CA GLY A 79 -19.82 -9.94 0.48
C GLY A 79 -19.77 -8.41 0.51
N GLN A 80 -19.04 -7.85 -0.43
CA GLN A 80 -19.04 -6.40 -0.66
C GLN A 80 -20.42 -6.00 -1.24
N ALA A 81 -21.35 -5.65 -0.36
CA ALA A 81 -22.73 -5.31 -0.74
C ALA A 81 -22.81 -4.05 -1.64
N LYS A 82 -21.74 -3.27 -1.69
CA LYS A 82 -21.51 -2.16 -2.61
C LYS A 82 -20.45 -2.55 -3.63
N GLN A 83 -20.48 -1.94 -4.80
CA GLN A 83 -19.36 -1.96 -5.77
C GLN A 83 -18.16 -1.16 -5.24
N GLN A 84 -17.72 -1.49 -4.02
CA GLN A 84 -16.61 -0.84 -3.33
C GLN A 84 -15.34 -0.97 -4.17
N LYS A 85 -14.70 0.15 -4.45
CA LYS A 85 -13.45 0.18 -5.21
C LYS A 85 -12.25 0.07 -4.28
N ALA A 86 -11.16 -0.49 -4.78
CA ALA A 86 -9.89 -0.54 -4.06
C ALA A 86 -8.77 0.00 -4.91
N VAL A 87 -7.87 0.73 -4.29
CA VAL A 87 -6.65 1.28 -4.90
C VAL A 87 -5.46 0.91 -4.03
N LEU A 88 -4.36 0.54 -4.67
CA LEU A 88 -3.07 0.35 -4.01
C LEU A 88 -2.21 1.62 -4.16
N VAL A 89 -1.68 2.13 -3.06
CA VAL A 89 -0.61 3.13 -3.06
C VAL A 89 0.61 2.48 -2.42
N SER A 90 1.69 2.31 -3.18
CA SER A 90 2.85 1.60 -2.66
C SER A 90 4.17 2.25 -3.07
N THR A 91 5.16 2.09 -2.21
CA THR A 91 6.52 2.62 -2.39
C THR A 91 7.55 1.53 -2.15
N CYS A 92 8.66 1.58 -2.88
CA CYS A 92 9.84 0.77 -2.59
C CYS A 92 11.11 1.56 -2.89
N SER A 93 12.24 1.10 -2.35
CA SER A 93 13.56 1.68 -2.63
C SER A 93 14.11 1.23 -3.98
N ALA A 94 13.72 0.05 -4.47
CA ALA A 94 14.22 -0.52 -5.72
C ALA A 94 13.87 0.33 -6.94
N TRP A 95 14.67 0.19 -8.00
CA TRP A 95 14.43 0.82 -9.29
C TRP A 95 13.35 0.10 -10.10
N GLU A 96 13.29 -1.23 -9.97
CA GLU A 96 12.42 -2.10 -10.75
C GLU A 96 10.95 -1.99 -10.32
N LEU A 97 10.08 -1.69 -11.28
CA LEU A 97 8.63 -1.64 -11.06
C LEU A 97 8.05 -3.03 -10.73
N SER A 98 8.69 -4.10 -11.20
CA SER A 98 8.29 -5.50 -10.92
C SER A 98 8.34 -5.87 -9.42
N MET A 99 9.01 -5.08 -8.60
CA MET A 99 8.97 -5.27 -7.14
C MET A 99 7.56 -5.15 -6.53
N PHE A 100 6.64 -4.53 -7.25
CA PHE A 100 5.24 -4.40 -6.83
C PHE A 100 4.34 -5.54 -7.31
N ASP A 101 4.81 -6.42 -8.20
CA ASP A 101 4.00 -7.49 -8.79
C ASP A 101 3.30 -8.39 -7.77
N PRO A 102 3.95 -8.83 -6.67
CA PRO A 102 3.29 -9.63 -5.65
C PRO A 102 2.11 -8.89 -4.99
N LEU A 103 2.24 -7.57 -4.74
CA LEU A 103 1.18 -6.76 -4.16
C LEU A 103 0.03 -6.57 -5.14
N LEU A 104 0.35 -6.33 -6.41
CA LEU A 104 -0.66 -6.19 -7.47
C LEU A 104 -1.43 -7.49 -7.66
N LEU A 105 -0.73 -8.64 -7.65
CA LEU A 105 -1.36 -9.95 -7.73
C LEU A 105 -2.32 -10.18 -6.55
N GLN A 106 -1.88 -9.85 -5.33
CA GLN A 106 -2.70 -9.96 -4.13
C GLN A 106 -3.96 -9.08 -4.23
N MET A 107 -3.81 -7.81 -4.63
CA MET A 107 -4.94 -6.88 -4.77
C MET A 107 -5.94 -7.36 -5.84
N ARG A 108 -5.44 -7.79 -6.99
CA ARG A 108 -6.28 -8.34 -8.07
C ARG A 108 -7.04 -9.58 -7.62
N ALA A 109 -6.40 -10.47 -6.84
CA ALA A 109 -7.04 -11.66 -6.31
C ALA A 109 -8.13 -11.34 -5.26
N ILE A 110 -7.86 -10.41 -4.34
CA ILE A 110 -8.81 -10.00 -3.29
C ILE A 110 -10.04 -9.32 -3.89
N TYR A 111 -9.85 -8.48 -4.92
CA TYR A 111 -10.91 -7.66 -5.51
C TYR A 111 -11.44 -8.21 -6.83
N ALA A 112 -11.10 -9.45 -7.19
CA ALA A 112 -11.74 -10.17 -8.30
C ALA A 112 -13.24 -10.37 -8.01
N ARG A 113 -14.07 -10.23 -9.04
CA ARG A 113 -15.52 -10.45 -8.95
C ARG A 113 -15.90 -11.80 -9.54
N PRO A 114 -16.97 -12.43 -9.03
CA PRO A 114 -17.46 -13.71 -9.58
C PRO A 114 -17.89 -13.64 -11.06
N ASP A 115 -18.26 -12.46 -11.56
CA ASP A 115 -18.63 -12.21 -12.95
C ASP A 115 -17.41 -12.02 -13.90
N GLY A 116 -16.19 -12.23 -13.40
CA GLY A 116 -14.95 -12.01 -14.13
C GLY A 116 -14.45 -10.56 -14.15
N GLY A 117 -15.22 -9.63 -13.57
CA GLY A 117 -14.77 -8.25 -13.39
C GLY A 117 -13.85 -8.07 -12.18
N SER A 118 -13.50 -6.81 -11.90
CA SER A 118 -12.70 -6.45 -10.74
C SER A 118 -13.19 -5.16 -10.10
N ASN A 119 -13.09 -5.11 -8.78
CA ASN A 119 -13.25 -3.89 -7.99
C ASN A 119 -11.92 -3.20 -7.71
N PHE A 120 -10.79 -3.78 -8.13
CA PHE A 120 -9.49 -3.11 -8.09
C PHE A 120 -9.44 -2.01 -9.14
N ALA A 121 -9.33 -0.76 -8.70
CA ALA A 121 -9.52 0.43 -9.53
C ALA A 121 -8.20 1.09 -9.95
N GLY A 122 -7.05 0.49 -9.60
CA GLY A 122 -5.74 0.95 -10.02
C GLY A 122 -4.70 1.02 -8.91
N ALA A 123 -3.47 1.38 -9.28
CA ALA A 123 -2.34 1.44 -8.37
C ALA A 123 -1.45 2.66 -8.61
N LEU A 124 -1.08 3.36 -7.55
CA LEU A 124 -0.07 4.41 -7.57
C LEU A 124 1.21 3.85 -6.96
N LEU A 125 2.14 3.48 -7.81
CA LEU A 125 3.37 2.78 -7.43
C LEU A 125 4.56 3.72 -7.55
N ARG A 126 5.36 3.84 -6.48
CA ARG A 126 6.54 4.71 -6.48
C ARG A 126 7.81 3.91 -6.21
N PRO A 127 8.51 3.43 -7.25
CA PRO A 127 9.87 2.93 -7.13
C PRO A 127 10.84 4.07 -6.80
N MET A 128 12.03 3.75 -6.34
CA MET A 128 13.05 4.73 -5.94
C MET A 128 12.54 5.79 -4.93
N ALA A 129 11.73 5.39 -3.96
CA ALA A 129 11.11 6.32 -3.02
C ALA A 129 12.14 7.09 -2.17
N ASP A 130 13.27 6.46 -1.83
CA ASP A 130 14.37 7.13 -1.13
C ASP A 130 15.04 8.18 -2.00
N GLY A 131 15.25 7.90 -3.30
CA GLY A 131 15.75 8.87 -4.26
C GLY A 131 14.84 10.10 -4.37
N MET A 132 13.52 9.89 -4.41
CA MET A 132 12.55 10.99 -4.40
C MET A 132 12.66 11.85 -3.13
N LYS A 133 12.87 11.22 -1.98
CA LYS A 133 13.07 11.92 -0.70
C LYS A 133 14.33 12.78 -0.72
N GLU A 134 15.43 12.25 -1.25
CA GLU A 134 16.69 13.02 -1.37
C GLU A 134 16.56 14.18 -2.37
N MET A 135 15.87 14.00 -3.50
CA MET A 135 15.57 15.09 -4.43
C MET A 135 14.77 16.23 -3.76
N ILE A 136 13.78 15.89 -2.94
CA ILE A 136 13.02 16.89 -2.15
C ILE A 136 13.95 17.67 -1.22
N LYS A 137 14.86 16.99 -0.51
CA LYS A 137 15.82 17.64 0.38
C LYS A 137 16.81 18.54 -0.37
N ALA A 138 17.21 18.14 -1.59
CA ALA A 138 18.10 18.90 -2.44
C ALA A 138 17.42 20.11 -3.13
N GLY A 139 16.08 20.24 -3.01
CA GLY A 139 15.33 21.29 -3.68
C GLY A 139 15.05 21.01 -5.15
N GLU A 140 15.29 19.81 -5.63
CA GLU A 140 14.99 19.35 -7.00
C GLU A 140 13.51 18.97 -7.14
N THR A 141 12.62 19.95 -7.06
CA THR A 141 11.19 19.69 -6.85
C THR A 141 10.38 19.51 -8.12
N ALA A 142 10.82 20.00 -9.27
CA ALA A 142 10.00 20.03 -10.51
C ALA A 142 9.51 18.63 -10.95
N LEU A 143 10.39 17.62 -10.93
CA LEU A 143 10.03 16.23 -11.26
C LEU A 143 9.07 15.64 -10.23
N VAL A 144 9.37 15.86 -8.95
CA VAL A 144 8.59 15.39 -7.81
C VAL A 144 7.19 16.02 -7.80
N GLU A 145 7.08 17.31 -8.08
CA GLU A 145 5.79 18.01 -8.23
C GLU A 145 4.96 17.43 -9.36
N GLY A 146 5.59 17.04 -10.48
CA GLY A 146 4.94 16.34 -11.59
C GLY A 146 4.32 15.02 -11.16
N ILE A 147 5.01 14.24 -10.32
CA ILE A 147 4.52 12.99 -9.75
C ILE A 147 3.33 13.24 -8.81
N PHE A 148 3.44 14.20 -7.89
CA PHE A 148 2.33 14.54 -7.00
C PHE A 148 1.12 15.10 -7.73
N ARG A 149 1.33 15.82 -8.83
CA ARG A 149 0.25 16.30 -9.71
C ARG A 149 -0.47 15.11 -10.34
N ALA A 150 0.27 14.15 -10.92
CA ALA A 150 -0.32 12.94 -11.48
C ALA A 150 -1.11 12.13 -10.43
N ALA A 151 -0.59 11.99 -9.21
CA ALA A 151 -1.31 11.33 -8.13
C ALA A 151 -2.61 12.06 -7.75
N ARG A 152 -2.61 13.40 -7.72
CA ARG A 152 -3.84 14.19 -7.48
C ARG A 152 -4.85 14.06 -8.64
N GLU A 153 -4.38 14.02 -9.87
CA GLU A 153 -5.21 13.78 -11.06
C GLU A 153 -5.84 12.38 -10.99
N ALA A 154 -5.06 11.36 -10.63
CA ALA A 154 -5.54 9.99 -10.42
C ALA A 154 -6.66 9.91 -9.36
N GLY A 155 -6.49 10.61 -8.24
CA GLY A 155 -7.53 10.68 -7.21
C GLY A 155 -8.82 11.35 -7.71
N ARG A 156 -8.73 12.40 -8.54
CA ARG A 156 -9.91 13.03 -9.16
C ARG A 156 -10.58 12.10 -10.17
N GLN A 157 -9.78 11.40 -10.99
CA GLN A 157 -10.29 10.44 -11.97
C GLN A 157 -11.02 9.29 -11.26
N LEU A 158 -10.42 8.73 -10.20
CA LEU A 158 -11.03 7.68 -9.40
C LEU A 158 -12.42 8.07 -8.87
N VAL A 159 -12.57 9.28 -8.33
CA VAL A 159 -13.86 9.77 -7.82
C VAL A 159 -14.88 9.96 -8.94
N LYS A 160 -14.45 10.43 -10.11
CA LYS A 160 -15.33 10.75 -11.23
C LYS A 160 -15.71 9.53 -12.08
N GLU A 161 -14.73 8.64 -12.32
CA GLU A 161 -14.82 7.55 -13.29
C GLU A 161 -14.80 6.15 -12.65
N GLY A 162 -14.46 6.07 -11.36
CA GLY A 162 -14.40 4.82 -10.61
C GLY A 162 -13.15 3.98 -10.87
N MET A 163 -12.17 4.50 -11.62
CA MET A 163 -10.90 3.82 -11.92
C MET A 163 -9.79 4.85 -12.22
N ILE A 164 -8.54 4.39 -12.14
CA ILE A 164 -7.35 5.16 -12.51
C ILE A 164 -6.85 4.63 -13.86
N SER A 165 -6.52 5.52 -14.79
CA SER A 165 -5.98 5.15 -16.09
C SER A 165 -4.52 4.71 -16.00
N GLU A 166 -4.10 3.80 -16.88
CA GLU A 166 -2.71 3.35 -17.01
C GLU A 166 -1.74 4.53 -17.28
N GLU A 167 -2.20 5.56 -18.00
CA GLU A 167 -1.41 6.78 -18.24
C GLU A 167 -1.06 7.47 -16.92
N LEU A 168 -2.03 7.65 -16.01
CA LEU A 168 -1.79 8.30 -14.73
C LEU A 168 -0.93 7.42 -13.80
N GLU A 169 -1.14 6.10 -13.81
CA GLU A 169 -0.29 5.15 -13.10
C GLU A 169 1.17 5.25 -13.58
N ALA A 170 1.40 5.27 -14.90
CA ALA A 170 2.73 5.41 -15.49
C ALA A 170 3.39 6.77 -15.15
N ARG A 171 2.61 7.86 -15.09
CA ARG A 171 3.12 9.17 -14.69
C ARG A 171 3.55 9.22 -13.22
N VAL A 172 2.91 8.45 -12.34
CA VAL A 172 3.31 8.33 -10.93
C VAL A 172 4.54 7.45 -10.79
N SER A 173 4.64 6.36 -11.52
CA SER A 173 5.75 5.40 -11.45
C SER A 173 6.96 5.75 -12.34
N ARG A 174 6.92 6.89 -13.02
CA ARG A 174 8.02 7.33 -13.92
C ARG A 174 9.38 7.30 -13.23
N GLU A 175 10.41 6.97 -13.99
CA GLU A 175 11.79 6.95 -13.51
C GLU A 175 12.25 8.33 -13.00
N LEU A 176 12.98 8.35 -11.89
CA LEU A 176 13.61 9.55 -11.35
C LEU A 176 15.00 9.77 -11.96
N MET A 177 15.69 8.68 -12.28
CA MET A 177 17.04 8.68 -12.86
C MET A 177 17.27 7.40 -13.68
N PRO A 178 18.24 7.40 -14.60
CA PRO A 178 18.65 6.19 -15.31
C PRO A 178 19.13 5.10 -14.35
N ARG A 179 18.94 3.82 -14.74
CA ARG A 179 19.28 2.65 -13.91
C ARG A 179 20.75 2.64 -13.43
N ASP A 180 21.67 2.99 -14.31
CA ASP A 180 23.11 2.99 -13.97
C ASP A 180 23.43 4.03 -12.90
N ALA A 181 22.79 5.21 -12.96
CA ALA A 181 22.93 6.25 -11.94
C ALA A 181 22.37 5.78 -10.60
N TYR A 182 21.21 5.10 -10.62
CA TYR A 182 20.61 4.50 -9.43
C TYR A 182 21.53 3.44 -8.81
N ASN A 183 22.05 2.50 -9.61
CA ASN A 183 22.95 1.44 -9.14
C ASN A 183 24.18 2.02 -8.45
N LYS A 184 24.82 3.03 -9.07
CA LYS A 184 25.96 3.70 -8.49
C LYS A 184 25.64 4.38 -7.15
N ALA A 185 24.50 5.05 -7.05
CA ALA A 185 24.05 5.68 -5.80
C ALA A 185 23.76 4.63 -4.72
N ALA A 186 23.14 3.50 -5.08
CA ALA A 186 22.88 2.39 -4.17
C ALA A 186 24.17 1.75 -3.64
N GLU A 187 25.18 1.54 -4.48
CA GLU A 187 26.49 1.04 -4.08
C GLU A 187 27.18 1.96 -3.09
N MET A 188 27.16 3.27 -3.35
CA MET A 188 27.72 4.27 -2.45
C MET A 188 27.02 4.27 -1.07
N MET A 189 25.69 4.21 -1.07
CA MET A 189 24.90 4.14 0.16
C MET A 189 25.21 2.86 0.96
N MET A 190 25.31 1.72 0.31
CA MET A 190 25.64 0.45 0.97
C MET A 190 27.05 0.46 1.59
N GLU A 191 28.01 1.13 0.93
CA GLU A 191 29.35 1.30 1.46
C GLU A 191 29.37 2.19 2.71
N GLU A 192 28.57 3.27 2.72
CA GLU A 192 28.42 4.13 3.89
C GLU A 192 27.79 3.40 5.08
N ILE A 193 26.75 2.59 4.83
CA ILE A 193 26.10 1.76 5.86
C ILE A 193 27.11 0.78 6.45
N ARG A 194 27.93 0.12 5.62
CA ARG A 194 28.96 -0.81 6.05
C ARG A 194 30.00 -0.14 6.95
N LYS A 195 30.51 1.03 6.54
CA LYS A 195 31.44 1.83 7.34
C LYS A 195 30.84 2.30 8.66
N ALA A 196 29.57 2.65 8.68
CA ALA A 196 28.87 3.04 9.91
C ALA A 196 28.73 1.86 10.88
N ALA A 197 28.40 0.66 10.40
CA ALA A 197 28.32 -0.55 11.20
C ALA A 197 29.68 -0.90 11.83
N GLU A 198 30.78 -0.85 11.06
CA GLU A 198 32.15 -1.10 11.56
C GLU A 198 32.61 -0.11 12.64
N ARG A 199 32.16 1.16 12.56
CA ARG A 199 32.44 2.15 13.60
C ARG A 199 31.72 1.82 14.89
N GLN A 200 30.42 1.46 14.81
CA GLN A 200 29.63 1.07 15.99
C GLN A 200 30.18 -0.18 16.68
N GLU A 201 30.66 -1.16 15.93
CA GLU A 201 31.30 -2.35 16.51
C GLU A 201 32.59 -1.98 17.28
N LYS A 202 33.41 -1.04 16.78
CA LYS A 202 34.62 -0.58 17.45
C LYS A 202 34.37 0.27 18.70
N GLU A 203 33.25 0.99 18.75
CA GLU A 203 32.85 1.80 19.91
C GLU A 203 32.22 0.97 21.04
N ASN A 204 31.75 -0.25 20.73
CA ASN A 204 31.13 -1.17 21.71
C ASN A 204 32.11 -2.20 22.31
N ILE A 205 33.43 -2.13 21.95
CA ILE A 205 34.52 -2.94 22.50
C ILE A 205 35.38 -2.05 23.45
#